data_68793df892ba36618fcf0cb99436e5bf
#
_entry.id   68793df892ba36618fcf0cb99436e5bf
#
_cell.length_a   1.000
_cell.length_b   1.000
_cell.length_c   1.000
_cell.angle_alpha   90.00
_cell.angle_beta   90.00
_cell.angle_gamma   90.00
#
_symmetry.space_group_name_H-M   'P 1'
#
loop_
_entity.id
_entity.type
_entity.pdbx_description
1 polymer ?
#
loop_
_entity_poly.entity_id
_entity_poly.type
_entity_poly.pdbx_seq_one_letter_code
_entity_poly.pdbx_strand_id
1 'polypeptide(L)'
;MTRQEVLEQTKKVIYDRFPDMKELDLQEDSVINTDTAIDSMGFVLVICKLEALFDVRIPERQWQKLQTLGDVVDAICKRLK
;
A
#
# COMPACT_ATOMS: atom_id res chain seq x y z
N MET A 1 -1.73 15.17 7.23
CA MET A 1 -2.11 13.78 7.55
C MET A 1 -0.95 13.07 8.22
N THR A 2 -1.21 12.34 9.29
CA THR A 2 -0.15 11.64 10.02
C THR A 2 0.20 10.33 9.35
N ARG A 3 1.37 9.78 9.70
CA ARG A 3 1.78 8.47 9.19
C ARG A 3 0.77 7.38 9.59
N GLN A 4 0.22 7.48 10.80
CA GLN A 4 -0.76 6.52 11.27
C GLN A 4 -2.03 6.55 10.41
N GLU A 5 -2.48 7.74 10.04
CA GLU A 5 -3.63 7.88 9.18
C GLU A 5 -3.38 7.29 7.80
N VAL A 6 -2.18 7.53 7.24
CA VAL A 6 -1.80 6.96 5.96
C VAL A 6 -1.78 5.44 6.04
N LEU A 7 -1.22 4.89 7.11
CA LEU A 7 -1.17 3.45 7.31
C LEU A 7 -2.57 2.85 7.35
N GLU A 8 -3.47 3.46 8.11
CA GLU A 8 -4.84 2.94 8.23
C GLU A 8 -5.60 3.02 6.92
N GLN A 9 -5.45 4.12 6.18
CA GLN A 9 -6.09 4.25 4.88
C GLN A 9 -5.53 3.24 3.87
N THR A 10 -4.23 3.00 3.93
CA THR A 10 -3.59 2.01 3.07
C THR A 10 -4.14 0.62 3.35
N LYS A 11 -4.24 0.25 4.63
CA LYS A 11 -4.83 -1.03 5.02
C LYS A 11 -6.26 -1.14 4.51
N LYS A 12 -7.03 -0.08 4.66
CA LYS A 12 -8.43 -0.08 4.23
C LYS A 12 -8.56 -0.34 2.73
N VAL A 13 -7.71 0.30 1.94
CA VAL A 13 -7.71 0.09 0.49
C VAL A 13 -7.38 -1.37 0.17
N ILE A 14 -6.38 -1.94 0.85
CA ILE A 14 -6.00 -3.33 0.64
C ILE A 14 -7.15 -4.27 1.01
N TYR A 15 -7.77 -4.05 2.15
CA TYR A 15 -8.86 -4.91 2.61
C TYR A 15 -10.11 -4.78 1.72
N ASP A 16 -10.37 -3.58 1.18
CA ASP A 16 -11.49 -3.38 0.27
C ASP A 16 -11.27 -4.14 -1.03
N ARG A 17 -10.03 -4.15 -1.53
CA ARG A 17 -9.70 -4.83 -2.77
C ARG A 17 -9.54 -6.33 -2.58
N PHE A 18 -9.00 -6.73 -1.44
CA PHE A 18 -8.72 -8.13 -1.10
C PHE A 18 -9.33 -8.47 0.25
N PRO A 19 -10.65 -8.69 0.31
CA PRO A 19 -11.34 -8.92 1.60
C PRO A 19 -10.76 -10.09 2.40
N ASP A 20 -10.22 -11.10 1.72
CA ASP A 20 -9.64 -12.26 2.40
C ASP A 20 -8.45 -11.87 3.25
N MET A 21 -7.80 -10.77 2.94
CA MET A 21 -6.64 -10.31 3.68
C MET A 21 -7.00 -9.69 5.04
N LYS A 22 -8.27 -9.45 5.29
CA LYS A 22 -8.69 -8.96 6.62
C LYS A 22 -8.36 -9.95 7.72
N GLU A 23 -8.27 -11.22 7.39
CA GLU A 23 -7.90 -12.26 8.35
C GLU A 23 -6.40 -12.22 8.67
N LEU A 24 -5.62 -11.55 7.81
CA LEU A 24 -4.21 -11.34 8.04
C LEU A 24 -4.05 -10.00 8.74
N ASP A 25 -3.56 -10.03 9.95
CA ASP A 25 -3.33 -8.80 10.70
C ASP A 25 -2.09 -8.10 10.13
N LEU A 26 -2.30 -7.31 9.08
CA LEU A 26 -1.20 -6.66 8.36
C LEU A 26 -0.49 -5.64 9.24
N GLN A 27 0.82 -5.78 9.32
CA GLN A 27 1.68 -4.87 10.06
C GLN A 27 2.58 -4.13 9.07
N GLU A 28 3.32 -3.15 9.55
CA GLU A 28 4.21 -2.38 8.67
C GLU A 28 5.29 -3.25 8.04
N ASP A 29 5.72 -4.30 8.72
CA ASP A 29 6.74 -5.19 8.20
C ASP A 29 6.17 -6.34 7.37
N SER A 30 4.86 -6.39 7.19
CA SER A 30 4.23 -7.43 6.36
C SER A 30 4.60 -7.24 4.90
N VAL A 31 5.10 -8.29 4.27
CA VAL A 31 5.45 -8.26 2.85
C VAL A 31 4.16 -8.38 2.05
N ILE A 32 3.88 -7.40 1.21
CA ILE A 32 2.64 -7.37 0.42
C ILE A 32 2.89 -7.43 -1.08
N ASN A 33 4.14 -7.40 -1.53
CA ASN A 33 4.46 -7.32 -2.95
C ASN A 33 4.69 -8.68 -3.59
N THR A 34 5.24 -9.66 -2.90
CA THR A 34 5.65 -10.91 -3.54
C THR A 34 5.06 -12.17 -2.90
N ASP A 35 4.93 -12.21 -1.59
CA ASP A 35 4.65 -13.46 -0.87
C ASP A 35 3.27 -13.50 -0.23
N THR A 36 2.38 -12.62 -0.63
CA THR A 36 1.02 -12.60 -0.10
C THR A 36 0.03 -12.98 -1.20
N ALA A 37 -1.25 -12.97 -0.87
CA ALA A 37 -2.31 -13.22 -1.83
C ALA A 37 -2.43 -12.11 -2.88
N ILE A 38 -1.69 -11.01 -2.72
CA ILE A 38 -1.71 -9.90 -3.68
C ILE A 38 -0.75 -10.24 -4.82
N ASP A 39 -1.28 -10.42 -6.02
CA ASP A 39 -0.45 -10.63 -7.20
C ASP A 39 0.01 -9.28 -7.76
N SER A 40 0.83 -9.33 -8.82
CA SER A 40 1.39 -8.10 -9.42
C SER A 40 0.30 -7.15 -9.89
N MET A 41 -0.75 -7.67 -10.49
CA MET A 41 -1.86 -6.85 -10.96
C MET A 41 -2.60 -6.22 -9.80
N GLY A 42 -2.86 -6.99 -8.74
CA GLY A 42 -3.51 -6.49 -7.54
C GLY A 42 -2.69 -5.40 -6.88
N PHE A 43 -1.37 -5.58 -6.82
CA PHE A 43 -0.48 -4.58 -6.25
C PHE A 43 -0.56 -3.26 -7.03
N VAL A 44 -0.53 -3.34 -8.36
CA VAL A 44 -0.65 -2.16 -9.23
C VAL A 44 -1.96 -1.43 -8.96
N LEU A 45 -3.06 -2.18 -8.85
CA LEU A 45 -4.37 -1.58 -8.60
C LEU A 45 -4.42 -0.89 -7.24
N VAL A 46 -3.81 -1.49 -6.21
CA VAL A 46 -3.73 -0.88 -4.89
C VAL A 46 -2.94 0.42 -4.94
N ILE A 47 -1.80 0.41 -5.61
CA ILE A 47 -0.96 1.61 -5.73
C ILE A 47 -1.73 2.72 -6.47
N CYS A 48 -2.39 2.40 -7.57
CA CYS A 48 -3.16 3.38 -8.32
C CYS A 48 -4.27 3.99 -7.47
N LYS A 49 -4.94 3.17 -6.67
CA LYS A 49 -6.00 3.66 -5.81
C LYS A 49 -5.47 4.58 -4.72
N LEU A 50 -4.31 4.24 -4.17
CA LEU A 50 -3.66 5.07 -3.15
C LEU A 50 -3.19 6.40 -3.74
N GLU A 51 -2.67 6.38 -4.97
CA GLU A 51 -2.27 7.61 -5.65
C GLU A 51 -3.46 8.56 -5.79
N ALA A 52 -4.62 8.02 -6.18
CA ALA A 52 -5.82 8.82 -6.32
C ALA A 52 -6.33 9.32 -4.96
N LEU A 53 -6.29 8.46 -3.95
CA LEU A 53 -6.81 8.79 -2.62
C LEU A 53 -5.99 9.90 -1.96
N PHE A 54 -4.68 9.85 -2.08
CA PHE A 54 -3.78 10.81 -1.44
C PHE A 54 -3.30 11.92 -2.36
N ASP A 55 -3.71 11.87 -3.63
CA ASP A 55 -3.28 12.83 -4.65
C ASP A 55 -1.74 12.90 -4.74
N VAL A 56 -1.13 11.73 -4.82
CA VAL A 56 0.31 11.61 -4.95
C VAL A 56 0.61 10.70 -6.13
N ARG A 57 1.87 10.73 -6.58
CA ARG A 57 2.29 9.87 -7.68
C ARG A 57 3.59 9.16 -7.29
N ILE A 58 3.56 7.84 -7.37
CA ILE A 58 4.72 7.00 -7.09
C ILE A 58 5.22 6.44 -8.42
N PRO A 59 6.44 6.81 -8.86
CA PRO A 59 6.96 6.31 -10.13
C PRO A 59 7.00 4.78 -10.17
N GLU A 60 6.61 4.22 -11.30
CA GLU A 60 6.54 2.78 -11.47
C GLU A 60 7.87 2.09 -11.15
N ARG A 61 8.98 2.75 -11.49
CA ARG A 61 10.31 2.21 -11.21
C ARG A 61 10.57 1.99 -9.72
N GLN A 62 9.84 2.68 -8.84
CA GLN A 62 9.99 2.52 -7.40
C GLN A 62 9.12 1.40 -6.85
N TRP A 63 8.15 0.94 -7.61
CA TRP A 63 7.24 -0.10 -7.14
C TRP A 63 7.97 -1.38 -6.77
N GLN A 64 9.05 -1.69 -7.46
CA GLN A 64 9.84 -2.89 -7.18
C GLN A 64 10.51 -2.84 -5.81
N LYS A 65 10.71 -1.64 -5.28
CA LYS A 65 11.31 -1.45 -3.97
C LYS A 65 10.27 -1.46 -2.84
N LEU A 66 8.99 -1.41 -3.20
CA LEU A 66 7.90 -1.39 -2.22
C LEU A 66 7.52 -2.83 -1.90
N GLN A 67 8.15 -3.40 -0.91
CA GLN A 67 7.93 -4.80 -0.55
C GLN A 67 7.00 -4.96 0.64
N THR A 68 7.14 -4.10 1.65
CA THR A 68 6.31 -4.18 2.85
C THR A 68 5.25 -3.08 2.84
N LEU A 69 4.26 -3.27 3.71
CA LEU A 69 3.23 -2.25 3.92
C LEU A 69 3.87 -0.93 4.35
N GLY A 70 4.87 -0.98 5.24
CA GLY A 70 5.58 0.20 5.68
C GLY A 70 6.29 0.92 4.55
N ASP A 71 6.86 0.17 3.60
CA ASP A 71 7.51 0.77 2.44
C ASP A 71 6.52 1.61 1.63
N VAL A 72 5.30 1.10 1.44
CA VAL A 72 4.26 1.81 0.72
C VAL A 72 3.85 3.07 1.49
N VAL A 73 3.66 2.94 2.79
CA VAL A 73 3.29 4.07 3.65
C VAL A 73 4.37 5.15 3.60
N ASP A 74 5.65 4.75 3.69
CA ASP A 74 6.76 5.69 3.60
C ASP A 74 6.78 6.44 2.27
N ALA A 75 6.56 5.71 1.18
CA ALA A 75 6.55 6.31 -0.16
C ALA A 75 5.45 7.35 -0.29
N ILE A 76 4.29 7.09 0.31
CA ILE A 76 3.17 8.03 0.30
C ILE A 76 3.51 9.23 1.17
N CYS A 77 4.00 8.99 2.39
CA CYS A 77 4.30 10.07 3.33
C CYS A 77 5.35 11.05 2.79
N LYS A 78 6.33 10.55 2.05
CA LYS A 78 7.33 11.42 1.43
C LYS A 78 6.74 12.38 0.44
N ARG A 79 5.62 12.05 -0.15
CA ARG A 79 4.99 12.83 -1.21
C ARG A 79 3.84 13.70 -0.71
N LEU A 80 3.38 13.48 0.51
CA LEU A 80 2.37 14.33 1.11
C LEU A 80 3.00 15.64 1.54
N LYS A 81 2.27 16.72 1.34
CA LYS A 81 2.72 18.06 1.74
C LYS A 81 2.14 18.45 3.07
#